data_6d2ecc3d0c7464bcb3690dd2812d6a94
#
_entry.id   6d2ecc3d0c7464bcb3690dd2812d6a94
#
_cell.length_a   1.000
_cell.length_b   1.000
_cell.length_c   1.000
_cell.angle_alpha   90.00
_cell.angle_beta   90.00
_cell.angle_gamma   90.00
#
_symmetry.space_group_name_H-M   'P 1'
#
loop_
_entity.id
_entity.type
_entity.pdbx_description
1 polymer ?
#
loop_
_entity_poly.entity_id
_entity_poly.type
_entity_poly.pdbx_seq_one_letter_code
_entity_poly.pdbx_strand_id
1 'polypeptide(L)'
;MTVRELSKLYYIKKHIERDAMRLAELEARLQPGGMNMSGMPHNPSPKNMMEEVVPIIIEVKDRLKKEQLEYEQEEQRLEGFIRTIEDYQIRLILAYRFVDLMTWQQVAMKIGGNNTDESVKKLCYRFLKKTDKK
;
A
#
# COMPACT_ATOMS: atom_id res chain seq x y z
N MET A 1 -4.89 -7.51 18.93
CA MET A 1 -4.48 -7.16 17.54
C MET A 1 -3.57 -8.23 16.99
N THR A 2 -3.94 -8.83 15.89
CA THR A 2 -3.17 -9.89 15.26
C THR A 2 -2.25 -9.33 14.18
N VAL A 3 -1.26 -10.13 13.76
CA VAL A 3 -0.39 -9.75 12.64
C VAL A 3 -1.22 -9.49 11.38
N ARG A 4 -2.26 -10.30 11.19
CA ARG A 4 -3.15 -10.16 10.03
C ARG A 4 -3.84 -8.79 10.02
N GLU A 5 -4.36 -8.38 11.17
CA GLU A 5 -5.01 -7.07 11.30
C GLU A 5 -4.03 -5.92 11.07
N LEU A 6 -2.82 -6.06 11.61
CA LEU A 6 -1.77 -5.05 11.44
C LEU A 6 -1.29 -4.95 10.00
N SER A 7 -1.36 -6.07 9.26
CA SER A 7 -0.89 -6.10 7.87
C SER A 7 -1.91 -5.54 6.87
N LYS A 8 -3.09 -5.18 7.32
CA LYS A 8 -4.15 -4.68 6.43
C LYS A 8 -3.70 -3.46 5.63
N LEU A 9 -2.99 -2.54 6.28
CA LEU A 9 -2.51 -1.33 5.63
C LEU A 9 -1.59 -1.63 4.45
N TYR A 10 -0.71 -2.61 4.61
CA TYR A 10 0.19 -3.04 3.55
C TYR A 10 -0.59 -3.52 2.32
N TYR A 11 -1.64 -4.30 2.52
CA TYR A 11 -2.42 -4.82 1.41
C TYR A 11 -3.28 -3.75 0.75
N ILE A 12 -3.79 -2.80 1.53
CA ILE A 12 -4.49 -1.65 0.95
C ILE A 12 -3.54 -0.88 0.03
N LYS A 13 -2.31 -0.64 0.50
CA LYS A 13 -1.31 0.05 -0.31
C LYS A 13 -1.00 -0.70 -1.60
N LYS A 14 -0.91 -2.03 -1.54
CA LYS A 14 -0.68 -2.84 -2.74
C LYS A 14 -1.82 -2.72 -3.75
N HIS A 15 -3.05 -2.67 -3.27
CA HIS A 15 -4.19 -2.44 -4.16
C HIS A 15 -4.14 -1.06 -4.79
N ILE A 16 -3.78 -0.03 -4.01
CA ILE A 16 -3.64 1.32 -4.55
C ILE A 16 -2.57 1.36 -5.64
N GLU A 17 -1.42 0.74 -5.40
CA GLU A 17 -0.33 0.69 -6.38
C GLU A 17 -0.78 -0.01 -7.66
N ARG A 18 -1.49 -1.12 -7.54
CA ARG A 18 -2.00 -1.87 -8.69
C ARG A 18 -2.98 -1.04 -9.50
N ASP A 19 -3.94 -0.40 -8.84
CA ASP A 19 -4.94 0.41 -9.52
C ASP A 19 -4.32 1.67 -10.11
N ALA A 20 -3.32 2.26 -9.47
CA ALA A 20 -2.60 3.41 -10.01
C ALA A 20 -1.86 3.04 -11.30
N MET A 21 -1.23 1.86 -11.33
CA MET A 21 -0.59 1.37 -12.55
C MET A 21 -1.61 1.13 -13.66
N ARG A 22 -2.75 0.55 -13.30
CA ARG A 22 -3.83 0.33 -14.27
C ARG A 22 -4.31 1.66 -14.86
N LEU A 23 -4.46 2.66 -14.00
CA LEU A 23 -4.89 3.99 -14.44
C LEU A 23 -3.87 4.59 -15.41
N ALA A 24 -2.57 4.47 -15.09
CA ALA A 24 -1.52 4.99 -15.95
C ALA A 24 -1.54 4.31 -17.33
N GLU A 25 -1.76 3.00 -17.36
CA GLU A 25 -1.87 2.26 -18.61
C GLU A 25 -3.06 2.73 -19.45
N LEU A 26 -4.19 2.94 -18.79
CA LEU A 26 -5.40 3.41 -19.49
C LEU A 26 -5.23 4.83 -20.03
N GLU A 27 -4.64 5.72 -19.25
CA GLU A 27 -4.39 7.08 -19.68
C GLU A 27 -3.39 7.14 -20.84
N ALA A 28 -2.41 6.24 -20.83
CA ALA A 28 -1.43 6.15 -21.91
C ALA A 28 -2.08 5.80 -23.24
N ARG A 29 -3.14 5.01 -23.21
CA ARG A 29 -3.88 4.63 -24.43
C ARG A 29 -4.57 5.83 -25.08
N LEU A 30 -4.87 6.86 -24.28
CA LEU A 30 -5.57 8.03 -24.80
C LEU A 30 -4.62 9.11 -25.32
N GLN A 31 -3.32 9.00 -25.07
CA GLN A 31 -2.38 10.04 -25.48
C GLN A 31 -2.16 10.01 -27.00
N PRO A 32 -2.48 11.10 -27.70
CA PRO A 32 -2.26 11.15 -29.13
C PRO A 32 -0.76 11.11 -29.42
N GLY A 33 -0.40 10.31 -30.39
CA GLY A 33 0.98 10.22 -30.85
C GLY A 33 1.88 9.31 -30.04
N GLY A 34 1.57 9.09 -28.77
CA GLY A 34 2.38 8.22 -27.94
C GLY A 34 2.36 6.79 -28.40
N MET A 35 1.25 6.38 -28.90
CA MET A 35 1.03 5.03 -29.39
C MET A 35 1.05 4.97 -30.90
N ASN A 36 1.43 6.01 -31.54
CA ASN A 36 1.40 6.07 -32.97
C ASN A 36 2.52 5.28 -33.57
N MET A 37 2.24 4.07 -33.89
CA MET A 37 3.19 3.22 -34.57
C MET A 37 3.07 3.53 -36.04
N SER A 38 4.05 4.22 -36.54
CA SER A 38 4.06 4.54 -37.96
C SER A 38 3.91 3.27 -38.78
N GLY A 39 3.03 3.30 -39.72
CA GLY A 39 2.80 2.16 -40.57
C GLY A 39 1.73 1.20 -40.12
N MET A 40 1.07 1.48 -39.02
CA MET A 40 -0.04 0.66 -38.58
C MET A 40 -1.33 1.18 -39.19
N PRO A 41 -1.88 0.48 -40.18
CA PRO A 41 -3.08 1.01 -40.89
C PRO A 41 -4.37 0.84 -40.10
N HIS A 42 -4.35 0.09 -39.02
CA HIS A 42 -5.59 -0.26 -38.32
C HIS A 42 -5.63 0.29 -36.90
N ASN A 43 -5.28 1.53 -36.74
CA ASN A 43 -5.49 2.16 -35.45
C ASN A 43 -7.00 2.33 -35.24
N PRO A 44 -7.53 1.92 -34.08
CA PRO A 44 -8.92 2.25 -33.78
C PRO A 44 -9.07 3.76 -33.80
N SER A 45 -10.22 4.23 -34.25
CA SER A 45 -10.43 5.66 -34.28
C SER A 45 -10.30 6.22 -32.85
N PRO A 46 -9.72 7.41 -32.70
CA PRO A 46 -9.61 8.01 -31.36
C PRO A 46 -10.96 8.10 -30.65
N LYS A 47 -12.02 8.30 -31.39
CA LYS A 47 -13.37 8.37 -30.85
C LYS A 47 -13.80 7.06 -30.19
N ASN A 48 -13.54 5.93 -30.85
CA ASN A 48 -13.90 4.62 -30.29
C ASN A 48 -13.07 4.29 -29.07
N MET A 49 -11.79 4.63 -29.10
CA MET A 49 -10.91 4.41 -27.99
C MET A 49 -11.35 5.21 -26.77
N MET A 50 -11.74 6.46 -26.97
CA MET A 50 -12.24 7.29 -25.88
C MET A 50 -13.53 6.73 -25.30
N GLU A 51 -14.45 6.29 -26.16
CA GLU A 51 -15.72 5.74 -25.71
C GLU A 51 -15.54 4.48 -24.87
N GLU A 52 -14.54 3.66 -25.18
CA GLU A 52 -14.29 2.43 -24.45
C GLU A 52 -13.48 2.67 -23.18
N VAL A 53 -12.50 3.55 -23.24
CA VAL A 53 -11.51 3.70 -22.17
C VAL A 53 -11.93 4.70 -21.11
N VAL A 54 -12.55 5.81 -21.49
CA VAL A 54 -12.89 6.87 -20.53
C VAL A 54 -13.80 6.37 -19.40
N PRO A 55 -14.86 5.58 -19.65
CA PRO A 55 -15.66 5.08 -18.52
C PRO A 55 -14.87 4.22 -17.56
N ILE A 56 -13.91 3.44 -18.07
CA ILE A 56 -13.06 2.60 -17.23
C ILE A 56 -12.14 3.46 -16.37
N ILE A 57 -11.60 4.53 -16.97
CA ILE A 57 -10.74 5.47 -16.23
C ILE A 57 -11.51 6.09 -15.05
N ILE A 58 -12.75 6.51 -15.30
CA ILE A 58 -13.58 7.09 -14.26
C ILE A 58 -13.79 6.08 -13.12
N GLU A 59 -14.09 4.85 -13.48
CA GLU A 59 -14.29 3.78 -12.50
C GLU A 59 -13.04 3.53 -11.67
N VAL A 60 -11.87 3.47 -12.31
CA VAL A 60 -10.62 3.24 -11.61
C VAL A 60 -10.29 4.41 -10.70
N LYS A 61 -10.51 5.65 -11.15
CA LYS A 61 -10.29 6.83 -10.32
C LYS A 61 -11.18 6.83 -9.08
N ASP A 62 -12.44 6.44 -9.21
CA ASP A 62 -13.35 6.36 -8.07
C ASP A 62 -12.91 5.29 -7.09
N ARG A 63 -12.46 4.15 -7.59
CA ARG A 63 -11.94 3.09 -6.75
C ARG A 63 -10.70 3.53 -5.99
N LEU A 64 -9.78 4.25 -6.66
CA LEU A 64 -8.59 4.78 -6.02
C LEU A 64 -8.93 5.75 -4.89
N LYS A 65 -9.92 6.61 -5.08
CA LYS A 65 -10.36 7.54 -4.03
C LYS A 65 -10.85 6.79 -2.80
N LYS A 66 -11.63 5.73 -3.00
CA LYS A 66 -12.11 4.90 -1.90
C LYS A 66 -10.96 4.23 -1.18
N GLU A 67 -10.02 3.66 -1.93
CA GLU A 67 -8.89 2.96 -1.35
C GLU A 67 -7.99 3.91 -0.57
N GLN A 68 -7.79 5.12 -1.07
CA GLN A 68 -7.00 6.12 -0.36
C GLN A 68 -7.66 6.53 0.96
N LEU A 69 -8.98 6.67 0.96
CA LEU A 69 -9.72 6.96 2.18
C LEU A 69 -9.60 5.81 3.18
N GLU A 70 -9.74 4.57 2.70
CA GLU A 70 -9.56 3.39 3.53
C GLU A 70 -8.15 3.34 4.12
N TYR A 71 -7.14 3.69 3.32
CA TYR A 71 -5.76 3.73 3.77
C TYR A 71 -5.58 4.72 4.92
N GLU A 72 -6.10 5.93 4.76
CA GLU A 72 -6.00 6.96 5.81
C GLU A 72 -6.69 6.52 7.09
N GLN A 73 -7.86 5.92 6.98
CA GLN A 73 -8.62 5.46 8.14
C GLN A 73 -7.89 4.33 8.86
N GLU A 74 -7.33 3.40 8.09
CA GLU A 74 -6.58 2.28 8.68
C GLU A 74 -5.29 2.75 9.32
N GLU A 75 -4.60 3.71 8.70
CA GLU A 75 -3.40 4.30 9.26
C GLU A 75 -3.68 4.93 10.61
N GLN A 76 -4.76 5.71 10.71
CA GLN A 76 -5.16 6.34 11.96
C GLN A 76 -5.51 5.30 13.03
N ARG A 77 -6.18 4.22 12.61
CA ARG A 77 -6.54 3.14 13.53
C ARG A 77 -5.28 2.46 14.08
N LEU A 78 -4.32 2.18 13.21
CA LEU A 78 -3.06 1.55 13.63
C LEU A 78 -2.26 2.47 14.55
N GLU A 79 -2.14 3.74 14.20
CA GLU A 79 -1.42 4.70 15.03
C GLU A 79 -2.06 4.83 16.39
N GLY A 80 -3.39 4.85 16.45
CA GLY A 80 -4.12 4.88 17.72
C GLY A 80 -3.80 3.68 18.59
N PHE A 81 -3.78 2.48 18.00
CA PHE A 81 -3.42 1.28 18.72
C PHE A 81 -1.98 1.33 19.22
N ILE A 82 -1.06 1.74 18.36
CA ILE A 82 0.37 1.79 18.69
C ILE A 82 0.63 2.74 19.86
N ARG A 83 -0.09 3.87 19.92
CA ARG A 83 0.04 4.83 21.01
C ARG A 83 -0.36 4.26 22.36
N THR A 84 -1.18 3.21 22.39
CA THR A 84 -1.58 2.58 23.66
C THR A 84 -0.49 1.67 24.23
N ILE A 85 0.54 1.37 23.45
CA ILE A 85 1.60 0.47 23.87
C ILE A 85 2.58 1.22 24.74
N GLU A 86 2.85 0.71 25.95
CA GLU A 86 3.72 1.37 26.91
C GLU A 86 5.19 1.25 26.57
N ASP A 87 5.62 0.11 26.01
CA ASP A 87 7.01 -0.15 25.66
C ASP A 87 7.40 0.65 24.41
N TYR A 88 8.29 1.61 24.57
CA TYR A 88 8.71 2.47 23.46
C TYR A 88 9.43 1.70 22.35
N GLN A 89 10.18 0.66 22.68
CA GLN A 89 10.85 -0.15 21.66
C GLN A 89 9.83 -0.89 20.79
N ILE A 90 8.86 -1.53 21.43
CA ILE A 90 7.79 -2.23 20.69
C ILE A 90 6.97 -1.23 19.86
N ARG A 91 6.68 -0.06 20.44
CA ARG A 91 5.97 1.00 19.73
C ARG A 91 6.68 1.39 18.43
N LEU A 92 8.00 1.59 18.49
CA LEU A 92 8.78 1.93 17.31
C LEU A 92 8.82 0.79 16.29
N ILE A 93 8.99 -0.44 16.75
CA ILE A 93 9.01 -1.60 15.86
C ILE A 93 7.70 -1.71 15.09
N LEU A 94 6.58 -1.60 15.79
CA LEU A 94 5.27 -1.69 15.13
C LEU A 94 5.03 -0.52 14.17
N ALA A 95 5.43 0.69 14.56
CA ALA A 95 5.27 1.85 13.69
C ALA A 95 6.09 1.69 12.41
N TYR A 96 7.35 1.33 12.53
CA TYR A 96 8.20 1.16 11.35
C TYR A 96 7.72 0.04 10.46
N ARG A 97 7.32 -1.09 11.04
CA ARG A 97 6.92 -2.25 10.26
C ARG A 97 5.53 -2.11 9.62
N PHE A 98 4.54 -1.68 10.40
CA PHE A 98 3.14 -1.75 9.97
C PHE A 98 2.56 -0.42 9.49
N VAL A 99 3.11 0.71 9.90
CA VAL A 99 2.66 2.01 9.41
C VAL A 99 3.58 2.50 8.29
N ASP A 100 4.89 2.47 8.52
CA ASP A 100 5.87 2.92 7.54
C ASP A 100 6.21 1.84 6.52
N LEU A 101 5.73 0.62 6.74
CA LEU A 101 5.80 -0.51 5.81
C LEU A 101 7.23 -0.89 5.43
N MET A 102 8.13 -0.84 6.41
CA MET A 102 9.52 -1.23 6.23
C MET A 102 9.69 -2.75 6.27
N THR A 103 10.74 -3.24 5.61
CA THR A 103 11.15 -4.62 5.78
C THR A 103 11.74 -4.82 7.17
N TRP A 104 11.80 -6.07 7.63
CA TRP A 104 12.37 -6.33 8.95
C TRP A 104 13.83 -5.88 9.04
N GLN A 105 14.60 -5.97 7.95
CA GLN A 105 15.96 -5.48 7.90
C GLN A 105 16.02 -3.97 8.11
N GLN A 106 15.12 -3.25 7.44
CA GLN A 106 15.03 -1.79 7.59
C GLN A 106 14.64 -1.40 9.01
N VAL A 107 13.70 -2.13 9.60
CA VAL A 107 13.30 -1.89 10.99
C VAL A 107 14.48 -2.06 11.93
N ALA A 108 15.23 -3.14 11.76
CA ALA A 108 16.40 -3.39 12.62
C ALA A 108 17.43 -2.28 12.49
N MET A 109 17.67 -1.80 11.28
CA MET A 109 18.61 -0.70 11.05
C MET A 109 18.13 0.60 11.70
N LYS A 110 16.84 0.88 11.63
CA LYS A 110 16.27 2.09 12.23
C LYS A 110 16.33 2.05 13.75
N ILE A 111 16.04 0.90 14.34
CA ILE A 111 16.11 0.72 15.80
C ILE A 111 17.56 0.86 16.25
N GLY A 112 18.50 0.31 15.49
CA GLY A 112 19.92 0.43 15.79
C GLY A 112 20.40 -0.54 16.86
N GLY A 113 21.57 -0.27 17.40
CA GLY A 113 22.20 -1.15 18.37
C GLY A 113 22.61 -2.47 17.72
N ASN A 114 22.50 -3.54 18.47
CA ASN A 114 22.83 -4.87 17.96
C ASN A 114 21.61 -5.64 17.46
N ASN A 115 20.55 -4.93 17.14
CA ASN A 115 19.31 -5.57 16.67
C ASN A 115 19.47 -6.09 15.26
N THR A 116 18.95 -7.30 15.03
CA THR A 116 18.90 -7.93 13.73
C THR A 116 17.44 -8.04 13.29
N ASP A 117 17.22 -8.36 12.02
CA ASP A 117 15.86 -8.59 11.52
C ASP A 117 15.16 -9.68 12.33
N GLU A 118 15.88 -10.75 12.70
CA GLU A 118 15.31 -11.83 13.50
C GLU A 118 14.96 -11.36 14.90
N SER A 119 15.81 -10.55 15.54
CA SER A 119 15.56 -10.10 16.91
C SER A 119 14.33 -9.19 17.00
N VAL A 120 14.19 -8.22 16.08
CA VAL A 120 13.03 -7.32 16.11
C VAL A 120 11.75 -8.06 15.75
N LYS A 121 11.82 -9.01 14.81
CA LYS A 121 10.70 -9.83 14.42
C LYS A 121 10.20 -10.67 15.60
N LYS A 122 11.12 -11.29 16.34
CA LYS A 122 10.77 -12.08 17.52
C LYS A 122 10.14 -11.24 18.62
N LEU A 123 10.68 -10.04 18.86
CA LEU A 123 10.11 -9.13 19.83
C LEU A 123 8.67 -8.78 19.46
N CYS A 124 8.46 -8.47 18.20
CA CYS A 124 7.13 -8.11 17.69
C CYS A 124 6.13 -9.24 17.87
N TYR A 125 6.46 -10.45 17.41
CA TYR A 125 5.55 -11.57 17.47
C TYR A 125 5.29 -12.02 18.92
N ARG A 126 6.30 -11.96 19.77
CA ARG A 126 6.14 -12.30 21.19
C ARG A 126 5.18 -11.33 21.87
N PHE A 127 5.32 -10.04 21.58
CA PHE A 127 4.41 -9.02 22.12
C PHE A 127 2.98 -9.25 21.65
N LEU A 128 2.79 -9.47 20.35
CA LEU A 128 1.44 -9.66 19.79
C LEU A 128 0.79 -10.93 20.33
N LYS A 129 1.55 -12.00 20.48
CA LYS A 129 1.04 -13.24 21.04
C LYS A 129 0.61 -13.06 22.50
N LYS A 130 1.39 -12.28 23.25
CA LYS A 130 1.07 -12.00 24.65
C LYS A 130 -0.20 -11.17 24.79
N THR A 131 -0.37 -10.17 23.92
CA THR A 131 -1.54 -9.30 23.97
C THR A 131 -2.81 -10.01 23.52
N ASP A 132 -2.71 -10.89 22.53
CA ASP A 132 -3.88 -11.59 21.99
C ASP A 132 -4.44 -12.64 22.95
N LYS A 133 -3.67 -13.04 23.97
CA LYS A 133 -4.13 -13.99 24.98
C LYS A 133 -4.95 -13.35 26.09
N LYS A 134 -5.05 -12.06 26.07
CA LYS A 134 -5.93 -11.33 26.97
C LYS A 134 -7.28 -11.12 26.32
#